data_3f98dc17e25760f824aacbfd1578e273
#
_entry.id   3f98dc17e25760f824aacbfd1578e273
#
_cell.length_a   1.000
_cell.length_b   1.000
_cell.length_c   1.000
_cell.angle_alpha   90.00
_cell.angle_beta   90.00
_cell.angle_gamma   90.00
#
_symmetry.space_group_name_H-M   'P 1'
#
loop_
_entity.id
_entity.type
_entity.pdbx_description
1 polymer ?
#
loop_
_entity_poly.entity_id
_entity_poly.type
_entity_poly.pdbx_seq_one_letter_code
_entity_poly.pdbx_strand_id
1 'polypeptide(L)'
;MKLFFTHKEIALKKKRTALVVIGIGLVIGIYLIVSHRPAKKPELPVVAIAPATQDDVEIYGEYVGRVRAQQFVEVRARVEGYLEQMLFAEGTYVTKNQVLFVINQDQYRAKADKARAQLKKDEAQAQKAKRDLERIRPLYEQNAASQLDLDNATAAYETAEASVAMSSADLDQAELELGYTIVRSPLAGHISERHVDLGTLVGPSGKSLLATVVKSDTVLVDFSMTALDYLKSKERNVNLGQKDSTRSWQPNVSITLADNTIYPYKGLVDFAEPQVDPRTGTFSVRAEMPNPERILLPGQFTKVKLLLDVREKATVVPLKSVIIEKGGAYIYVMRKDSTVERRFIELGPEFQNQVVVERGLAPEEDIVIEGYHKLNPGMKVKVSPAVEDKKTEEKDTIG
;
A
#
# COMPACT_ATOMS: atom_id res chain seq x y z
N MET A 1 -17.77 124.83 -7.86
CA MET A 1 -18.16 123.55 -8.41
C MET A 1 -17.02 122.54 -8.22
N LYS A 2 -16.65 122.17 -7.02
CA LYS A 2 -15.59 121.20 -6.65
C LYS A 2 -15.75 120.81 -5.19
N LEU A 3 -16.76 120.08 -4.76
CA LEU A 3 -16.88 119.57 -3.39
C LEU A 3 -17.83 118.42 -3.19
N PHE A 4 -18.30 117.70 -4.24
CA PHE A 4 -19.25 116.62 -4.10
C PHE A 4 -18.73 115.22 -4.54
N PHE A 5 -17.43 115.07 -4.90
CA PHE A 5 -16.88 113.81 -5.40
C PHE A 5 -16.10 112.92 -4.41
N THR A 6 -15.73 113.44 -3.26
CA THR A 6 -14.82 112.80 -2.31
C THR A 6 -15.51 111.82 -1.34
N HIS A 7 -16.79 111.92 -1.06
CA HIS A 7 -17.46 111.14 -0.05
C HIS A 7 -17.88 109.72 -0.57
N LYS A 8 -18.10 109.55 -1.87
CA LYS A 8 -18.54 108.29 -2.47
C LYS A 8 -17.40 107.27 -2.68
N GLU A 9 -16.19 107.70 -2.93
CA GLU A 9 -15.00 106.85 -3.09
C GLU A 9 -14.48 106.34 -1.75
N ILE A 10 -14.60 107.07 -0.69
CA ILE A 10 -14.16 106.63 0.68
C ILE A 10 -15.09 105.57 1.22
N ALA A 11 -16.38 105.64 0.93
CA ALA A 11 -17.38 104.63 1.33
C ALA A 11 -17.21 103.27 0.57
N LEU A 12 -16.83 103.35 -0.74
CA LEU A 12 -16.58 102.18 -1.53
C LEU A 12 -15.27 101.39 -1.11
N LYS A 13 -14.21 102.18 -0.78
CA LYS A 13 -12.97 101.58 -0.27
C LYS A 13 -13.18 100.92 1.09
N LYS A 14 -13.93 101.57 2.03
CA LYS A 14 -14.25 100.93 3.32
C LYS A 14 -15.07 99.64 3.22
N LYS A 15 -16.03 99.55 2.23
CA LYS A 15 -16.80 98.29 1.96
C LYS A 15 -15.90 97.23 1.36
N ARG A 16 -14.98 97.53 0.46
CA ARG A 16 -14.03 96.59 -0.11
C ARG A 16 -13.02 96.04 0.94
N THR A 17 -12.52 96.86 1.81
CA THR A 17 -11.64 96.40 2.89
C THR A 17 -12.36 95.61 3.95
N ALA A 18 -13.62 95.90 4.25
CA ALA A 18 -14.45 95.04 5.14
C ALA A 18 -14.74 93.68 4.54
N LEU A 19 -15.00 93.59 3.23
CA LEU A 19 -15.20 92.30 2.52
C LEU A 19 -13.94 91.41 2.47
N VAL A 20 -12.75 92.04 2.29
CA VAL A 20 -11.46 91.37 2.32
C VAL A 20 -11.15 90.83 3.70
N VAL A 21 -11.40 91.59 4.77
CA VAL A 21 -11.18 91.13 6.15
C VAL A 21 -12.12 90.04 6.55
N ILE A 22 -13.41 90.09 6.12
CA ILE A 22 -14.37 89.00 6.33
C ILE A 22 -13.94 87.72 5.54
N GLY A 23 -13.46 87.89 4.29
CA GLY A 23 -12.93 86.79 3.46
C GLY A 23 -11.71 86.10 4.11
N ILE A 24 -10.75 86.92 4.62
CA ILE A 24 -9.59 86.35 5.34
C ILE A 24 -10.00 85.69 6.63
N GLY A 25 -10.96 86.24 7.39
CA GLY A 25 -11.50 85.62 8.62
C GLY A 25 -12.17 84.34 8.32
N LEU A 26 -12.92 84.17 7.20
CA LEU A 26 -13.57 82.93 6.76
C LEU A 26 -12.55 81.85 6.35
N VAL A 27 -11.48 82.26 5.65
CA VAL A 27 -10.39 81.35 5.28
C VAL A 27 -9.61 80.87 6.50
N ILE A 28 -9.32 81.74 7.46
CA ILE A 28 -8.67 81.40 8.73
C ILE A 28 -9.61 80.47 9.54
N GLY A 29 -10.91 80.77 9.61
CA GLY A 29 -11.89 79.95 10.28
C GLY A 29 -11.99 78.55 9.66
N ILE A 30 -12.02 78.47 8.35
CA ILE A 30 -12.03 77.14 7.62
C ILE A 30 -10.69 76.41 7.86
N TYR A 31 -9.55 77.14 7.84
CA TYR A 31 -8.25 76.53 8.12
C TYR A 31 -8.16 75.96 9.55
N LEU A 32 -8.68 76.67 10.55
CA LEU A 32 -8.76 76.22 11.93
C LEU A 32 -9.68 75.06 12.13
N ILE A 33 -10.84 75.02 11.44
CA ILE A 33 -11.79 73.90 11.46
C ILE A 33 -11.17 72.67 10.82
N VAL A 34 -10.45 72.81 9.70
CA VAL A 34 -9.80 71.64 8.99
C VAL A 34 -8.59 71.12 9.76
N SER A 35 -7.83 72.01 10.43
CA SER A 35 -6.65 71.69 11.25
C SER A 35 -7.01 71.05 12.60
N HIS A 36 -8.23 71.28 13.09
CA HIS A 36 -8.75 70.70 14.35
C HIS A 36 -9.59 69.37 14.13
N ARG A 37 -9.52 68.77 12.94
CA ARG A 37 -10.09 67.40 12.83
C ARG A 37 -9.30 66.48 13.75
N PRO A 38 -9.90 65.88 14.80
CA PRO A 38 -9.20 64.93 15.65
C PRO A 38 -8.70 63.79 14.76
N ALA A 39 -7.39 63.57 14.77
CA ALA A 39 -6.83 62.39 14.08
C ALA A 39 -7.59 61.16 14.57
N LYS A 40 -8.32 60.50 13.67
CA LYS A 40 -8.98 59.21 13.97
C LYS A 40 -7.90 58.33 14.57
N LYS A 41 -8.04 57.96 15.86
CA LYS A 41 -7.13 57.01 16.49
C LYS A 41 -7.12 55.77 15.60
N PRO A 42 -5.94 55.29 15.16
CA PRO A 42 -5.91 54.09 14.33
C PRO A 42 -6.63 52.96 15.07
N GLU A 43 -7.73 52.49 14.51
CA GLU A 43 -8.42 51.33 15.05
C GLU A 43 -7.43 50.17 15.01
N LEU A 44 -7.19 49.54 16.15
CA LEU A 44 -6.34 48.36 16.24
C LEU A 44 -6.91 47.26 15.35
N PRO A 45 -6.11 46.64 14.49
CA PRO A 45 -6.59 45.53 13.66
C PRO A 45 -7.10 44.43 14.55
N VAL A 46 -8.29 43.88 14.20
CA VAL A 46 -8.89 42.76 14.89
C VAL A 46 -8.38 41.50 14.25
N VAL A 47 -7.89 40.56 15.06
CA VAL A 47 -7.33 39.28 14.63
C VAL A 47 -7.98 38.11 15.39
N ALA A 48 -8.14 36.97 14.74
CA ALA A 48 -8.45 35.74 15.44
C ALA A 48 -7.16 35.00 15.77
N ILE A 49 -7.09 34.46 16.98
CA ILE A 49 -5.95 33.70 17.46
C ILE A 49 -6.37 32.28 17.84
N ALA A 50 -5.45 31.34 17.76
CA ALA A 50 -5.55 30.01 18.35
C ALA A 50 -4.20 29.58 18.91
N PRO A 51 -4.15 28.74 19.95
CA PRO A 51 -2.90 28.19 20.41
C PRO A 51 -2.34 27.17 19.38
N ALA A 52 -1.04 27.10 19.23
CA ALA A 52 -0.38 26.00 18.55
C ALA A 52 -0.58 24.74 19.39
N THR A 53 -1.19 23.71 18.81
CA THR A 53 -1.49 22.46 19.52
C THR A 53 -0.38 21.42 19.31
N GLN A 54 -0.29 20.45 20.22
CA GLN A 54 0.52 19.25 20.03
C GLN A 54 -0.39 18.09 19.69
N ASP A 55 -0.03 17.33 18.64
CA ASP A 55 -0.77 16.14 18.24
C ASP A 55 0.19 15.07 17.70
N ASP A 56 -0.25 13.81 17.75
CA ASP A 56 0.45 12.71 17.12
C ASP A 56 0.01 12.62 15.67
N VAL A 57 0.93 12.97 14.76
CA VAL A 57 0.65 13.09 13.33
C VAL A 57 1.13 11.86 12.59
N GLU A 58 0.20 11.12 12.01
CA GLU A 58 0.50 10.00 11.10
C GLU A 58 0.71 10.52 9.68
N ILE A 59 1.86 10.20 9.10
CA ILE A 59 2.25 10.61 7.76
C ILE A 59 2.11 9.43 6.82
N TYR A 60 1.26 9.59 5.81
CA TYR A 60 0.96 8.57 4.83
C TYR A 60 1.51 8.92 3.46
N GLY A 61 2.03 7.91 2.75
CA GLY A 61 2.21 7.93 1.30
C GLY A 61 0.97 7.35 0.62
N GLU A 62 0.51 7.98 -0.45
CA GLU A 62 -0.60 7.49 -1.26
C GLU A 62 -0.09 6.96 -2.61
N TYR A 63 -0.48 5.73 -2.93
CA TYR A 63 -0.03 5.03 -4.12
C TYR A 63 -1.19 4.32 -4.80
N VAL A 64 -1.03 3.98 -6.08
CA VAL A 64 -1.93 3.07 -6.78
C VAL A 64 -1.37 1.67 -6.66
N GLY A 65 -2.15 0.76 -6.11
CA GLY A 65 -1.79 -0.64 -5.95
C GLY A 65 -2.63 -1.57 -6.83
N ARG A 66 -2.08 -2.74 -7.11
CA ARG A 66 -2.78 -3.83 -7.79
C ARG A 66 -2.83 -5.05 -6.89
N VAL A 67 -4.04 -5.58 -6.71
CA VAL A 67 -4.26 -6.79 -5.93
C VAL A 67 -3.80 -8.01 -6.74
N ARG A 68 -3.07 -8.90 -6.09
CA ARG A 68 -2.63 -10.19 -6.63
C ARG A 68 -2.95 -11.31 -5.65
N ALA A 69 -3.27 -12.49 -6.16
CA ALA A 69 -3.43 -13.67 -5.31
C ALA A 69 -2.14 -14.02 -4.57
N GLN A 70 -2.25 -14.53 -3.35
CA GLN A 70 -1.10 -15.04 -2.62
C GLN A 70 -0.45 -16.21 -3.35
N GLN A 71 -1.27 -17.11 -3.87
CA GLN A 71 -0.84 -18.23 -4.72
C GLN A 71 -1.81 -18.41 -5.87
N PHE A 72 -1.25 -18.68 -7.04
CA PHE A 72 -1.96 -18.93 -8.27
C PHE A 72 -1.32 -20.15 -8.92
N VAL A 73 -2.07 -21.23 -9.09
CA VAL A 73 -1.54 -22.47 -9.64
C VAL A 73 -2.44 -22.99 -10.76
N GLU A 74 -1.84 -23.21 -11.90
CA GLU A 74 -2.48 -23.87 -13.03
C GLU A 74 -2.49 -25.38 -12.82
N VAL A 75 -3.68 -25.97 -12.88
CA VAL A 75 -3.88 -27.41 -12.85
C VAL A 75 -3.80 -27.92 -14.28
N ARG A 76 -2.76 -28.71 -14.57
CA ARG A 76 -2.46 -29.20 -15.91
C ARG A 76 -2.46 -30.72 -15.98
N ALA A 77 -2.91 -31.28 -17.11
CA ALA A 77 -2.78 -32.70 -17.41
C ALA A 77 -1.30 -33.07 -17.61
N ARG A 78 -0.84 -34.12 -16.93
CA ARG A 78 0.53 -34.67 -17.02
C ARG A 78 0.63 -35.87 -17.93
N VAL A 79 -0.52 -36.50 -18.22
CA VAL A 79 -0.63 -37.66 -19.09
C VAL A 79 -1.69 -37.39 -20.14
N GLU A 80 -1.61 -38.13 -21.26
CA GLU A 80 -2.53 -37.98 -22.38
C GLU A 80 -3.74 -38.93 -22.20
N GLY A 81 -4.93 -38.43 -22.48
CA GLY A 81 -6.15 -39.24 -22.44
C GLY A 81 -7.41 -38.40 -22.50
N TYR A 82 -8.55 -39.06 -22.63
CA TYR A 82 -9.84 -38.36 -22.62
C TYR A 82 -10.25 -38.01 -21.21
N LEU A 83 -10.75 -36.75 -21.04
CA LEU A 83 -11.26 -36.26 -19.75
C LEU A 83 -12.63 -36.91 -19.48
N GLU A 84 -12.72 -37.77 -18.48
CA GLU A 84 -13.95 -38.49 -18.19
C GLU A 84 -14.83 -37.84 -17.14
N GLN A 85 -14.22 -37.29 -16.08
CA GLN A 85 -14.98 -36.76 -14.96
C GLN A 85 -14.40 -35.44 -14.47
N MET A 86 -15.32 -34.57 -14.02
CA MET A 86 -15.04 -33.35 -13.25
C MET A 86 -15.78 -33.46 -11.91
N LEU A 87 -15.07 -33.39 -10.81
CA LEU A 87 -15.56 -33.66 -9.45
C LEU A 87 -15.58 -32.40 -8.55
N PHE A 88 -15.84 -31.27 -9.14
CA PHE A 88 -16.02 -29.98 -8.44
C PHE A 88 -17.06 -29.12 -9.16
N ALA A 89 -17.56 -28.09 -8.48
CA ALA A 89 -18.32 -27.02 -9.10
C ALA A 89 -17.41 -25.83 -9.37
N GLU A 90 -17.55 -25.20 -10.51
CA GLU A 90 -16.74 -24.01 -10.90
C GLU A 90 -16.97 -22.86 -9.92
N GLY A 91 -15.92 -22.10 -9.60
CA GLY A 91 -15.96 -20.99 -8.64
C GLY A 91 -16.00 -21.41 -7.16
N THR A 92 -16.07 -22.73 -6.84
CA THR A 92 -16.14 -23.20 -5.46
C THR A 92 -14.76 -23.32 -4.79
N TYR A 93 -14.77 -23.45 -3.48
CA TYR A 93 -13.56 -23.72 -2.71
C TYR A 93 -13.22 -25.21 -2.77
N VAL A 94 -11.96 -25.51 -3.05
CA VAL A 94 -11.41 -26.87 -3.07
C VAL A 94 -10.29 -27.00 -2.04
N THR A 95 -10.19 -28.21 -1.45
CA THR A 95 -9.13 -28.49 -0.48
C THR A 95 -7.88 -29.04 -1.19
N LYS A 96 -6.72 -28.92 -0.52
CA LYS A 96 -5.47 -29.54 -1.01
C LYS A 96 -5.65 -31.05 -1.16
N ASN A 97 -5.16 -31.63 -2.26
CA ASN A 97 -5.28 -33.02 -2.65
C ASN A 97 -6.71 -33.50 -3.00
N GLN A 98 -7.71 -32.62 -3.01
CA GLN A 98 -9.04 -32.93 -3.53
C GLN A 98 -8.94 -33.38 -5.00
N VAL A 99 -9.64 -34.46 -5.38
CA VAL A 99 -9.73 -34.90 -6.78
C VAL A 99 -10.56 -33.88 -7.55
N LEU A 100 -10.02 -33.40 -8.64
CA LEU A 100 -10.65 -32.38 -9.51
C LEU A 100 -11.13 -33.03 -10.81
N PHE A 101 -10.25 -33.79 -11.47
CA PHE A 101 -10.55 -34.41 -12.74
C PHE A 101 -10.05 -35.84 -12.76
N VAL A 102 -10.70 -36.68 -13.59
CA VAL A 102 -10.28 -38.03 -13.90
C VAL A 102 -10.10 -38.14 -15.42
N ILE A 103 -8.91 -38.51 -15.83
CA ILE A 103 -8.55 -38.85 -17.20
C ILE A 103 -8.73 -40.35 -17.38
N ASN A 104 -9.14 -40.84 -18.56
CA ASN A 104 -9.33 -42.26 -18.84
C ASN A 104 -8.13 -43.10 -18.37
N GLN A 105 -8.39 -44.08 -17.52
CA GLN A 105 -7.39 -44.87 -16.81
C GLN A 105 -7.05 -46.19 -17.48
N ASP A 106 -7.86 -46.65 -18.44
CA ASP A 106 -7.82 -48.03 -18.89
C ASP A 106 -6.46 -48.45 -19.42
N GLN A 107 -5.86 -47.66 -20.27
CA GLN A 107 -4.52 -47.93 -20.81
C GLN A 107 -3.43 -47.91 -19.74
N TYR A 108 -3.50 -47.00 -18.77
CA TYR A 108 -2.51 -46.86 -17.69
C TYR A 108 -2.63 -47.99 -16.67
N ARG A 109 -3.87 -48.38 -16.35
CA ARG A 109 -4.14 -49.56 -15.51
C ARG A 109 -3.60 -50.85 -16.14
N ALA A 110 -3.89 -51.07 -17.43
CA ALA A 110 -3.35 -52.23 -18.16
C ALA A 110 -1.81 -52.23 -18.22
N LYS A 111 -1.18 -51.04 -18.36
CA LYS A 111 0.29 -50.88 -18.33
C LYS A 111 0.87 -51.22 -16.95
N ALA A 112 0.26 -50.75 -15.87
CA ALA A 112 0.70 -51.02 -14.49
C ALA A 112 0.50 -52.54 -14.15
N ASP A 113 -0.62 -53.15 -14.56
CA ASP A 113 -0.86 -54.56 -14.32
C ASP A 113 0.12 -55.45 -15.10
N LYS A 114 0.50 -55.05 -16.33
CA LYS A 114 1.53 -55.76 -17.11
C LYS A 114 2.92 -55.66 -16.42
N ALA A 115 3.31 -54.46 -15.95
CA ALA A 115 4.58 -54.28 -15.23
C ALA A 115 4.60 -55.07 -13.92
N ARG A 116 3.48 -55.07 -13.18
CA ARG A 116 3.34 -55.86 -11.93
C ARG A 116 3.49 -57.36 -12.19
N ALA A 117 2.93 -57.87 -13.29
CA ALA A 117 3.07 -59.31 -13.68
C ALA A 117 4.53 -59.62 -14.06
N GLN A 118 5.23 -58.70 -14.74
CA GLN A 118 6.65 -58.88 -15.08
C GLN A 118 7.53 -58.89 -13.82
N LEU A 119 7.33 -57.98 -12.89
CA LEU A 119 8.06 -57.97 -11.60
C LEU A 119 7.88 -59.30 -10.85
N LYS A 120 6.64 -59.80 -10.74
CA LYS A 120 6.33 -61.07 -10.09
C LYS A 120 7.05 -62.27 -10.76
N LYS A 121 7.18 -62.25 -12.09
CA LYS A 121 7.94 -63.26 -12.84
C LYS A 121 9.42 -63.19 -12.49
N ASP A 122 10.01 -62.00 -12.48
CA ASP A 122 11.44 -61.83 -12.26
C ASP A 122 11.80 -62.07 -10.77
N GLU A 123 10.94 -61.76 -9.81
CA GLU A 123 11.04 -62.17 -8.40
C GLU A 123 11.08 -63.70 -8.25
N ALA A 124 10.20 -64.40 -8.97
CA ALA A 124 10.17 -65.88 -8.94
C ALA A 124 11.48 -66.47 -9.51
N GLN A 125 12.04 -65.85 -10.56
CA GLN A 125 13.32 -66.25 -11.15
C GLN A 125 14.49 -65.98 -10.19
N ALA A 126 14.54 -64.81 -9.56
CA ALA A 126 15.55 -64.44 -8.58
C ALA A 126 15.51 -65.39 -7.36
N GLN A 127 14.30 -65.72 -6.89
CA GLN A 127 14.13 -66.67 -5.78
C GLN A 127 14.59 -68.08 -6.15
N LYS A 128 14.38 -68.53 -7.43
CA LYS A 128 14.92 -69.79 -7.93
C LYS A 128 16.44 -69.77 -7.92
N ALA A 129 17.06 -68.75 -8.52
CA ALA A 129 18.51 -68.59 -8.58
C ALA A 129 19.17 -68.48 -7.19
N LYS A 130 18.50 -67.82 -6.24
CA LYS A 130 18.92 -67.76 -4.84
C LYS A 130 18.98 -69.13 -4.19
N ARG A 131 17.91 -69.89 -4.34
CA ARG A 131 17.86 -71.30 -3.81
C ARG A 131 18.92 -72.18 -4.45
N ASP A 132 19.21 -72.03 -5.72
CA ASP A 132 20.24 -72.82 -6.43
C ASP A 132 21.66 -72.39 -5.87
N LEU A 133 21.94 -71.12 -5.67
CA LEU A 133 23.16 -70.63 -5.03
C LEU A 133 23.30 -71.12 -3.57
N GLU A 134 22.21 -71.04 -2.78
CA GLU A 134 22.20 -71.51 -1.37
C GLU A 134 22.44 -73.04 -1.29
N ARG A 135 22.14 -73.79 -2.35
CA ARG A 135 22.40 -75.24 -2.43
C ARG A 135 23.85 -75.54 -2.87
N ILE A 136 24.40 -74.80 -3.82
CA ILE A 136 25.75 -74.98 -4.36
C ILE A 136 26.84 -74.52 -3.38
N ARG A 137 26.66 -73.42 -2.69
CA ARG A 137 27.66 -72.86 -1.78
C ARG A 137 28.18 -73.82 -0.75
N PRO A 138 27.34 -74.56 0.02
CA PRO A 138 27.83 -75.51 1.04
C PRO A 138 28.48 -76.75 0.36
N LEU A 139 28.05 -77.16 -0.84
CA LEU A 139 28.69 -78.26 -1.58
C LEU A 139 30.12 -77.95 -2.02
N TYR A 140 30.35 -76.67 -2.44
CA TYR A 140 31.68 -76.11 -2.76
C TYR A 140 32.56 -76.10 -1.48
N GLU A 141 32.06 -75.62 -0.37
CA GLU A 141 32.75 -75.63 0.93
C GLU A 141 33.17 -77.01 1.38
N GLN A 142 32.43 -78.05 0.98
CA GLN A 142 32.73 -79.46 1.24
C GLN A 142 33.53 -80.15 0.12
N ASN A 143 34.06 -79.38 -0.89
CA ASN A 143 34.78 -79.83 -2.06
C ASN A 143 33.90 -80.83 -2.93
N ALA A 144 32.58 -80.71 -2.89
CA ALA A 144 31.64 -81.52 -3.67
C ALA A 144 31.06 -80.82 -4.92
N ALA A 145 31.43 -79.58 -5.15
CA ALA A 145 31.14 -78.77 -6.33
C ALA A 145 32.40 -77.95 -6.76
N SER A 146 32.47 -77.59 -8.07
CA SER A 146 33.57 -76.83 -8.59
C SER A 146 33.42 -75.34 -8.33
N GLN A 147 34.55 -74.60 -8.38
CA GLN A 147 34.57 -73.09 -8.32
C GLN A 147 33.68 -72.53 -9.47
N LEU A 148 33.72 -73.07 -10.66
CA LEU A 148 32.92 -72.68 -11.80
C LEU A 148 31.42 -72.78 -11.53
N ASP A 149 30.98 -73.83 -10.79
CA ASP A 149 29.56 -74.04 -10.45
C ASP A 149 29.12 -72.94 -9.47
N LEU A 150 29.96 -72.57 -8.48
CA LEU A 150 29.68 -71.50 -7.53
C LEU A 150 29.62 -70.14 -8.24
N ASP A 151 30.63 -69.85 -9.11
CA ASP A 151 30.67 -68.60 -9.87
C ASP A 151 29.45 -68.43 -10.77
N ASN A 152 29.06 -69.50 -11.48
CA ASN A 152 27.88 -69.53 -12.34
C ASN A 152 26.58 -69.31 -11.52
N ALA A 153 26.39 -69.93 -10.36
CA ALA A 153 25.24 -69.76 -9.52
C ALA A 153 25.17 -68.35 -8.90
N THR A 154 26.34 -67.80 -8.53
CA THR A 154 26.46 -66.41 -8.04
C THR A 154 26.06 -65.42 -9.12
N ALA A 155 26.64 -65.52 -10.31
CA ALA A 155 26.33 -64.66 -11.46
C ALA A 155 24.88 -64.77 -11.90
N ALA A 156 24.29 -65.97 -11.86
CA ALA A 156 22.84 -66.19 -12.15
C ALA A 156 21.95 -65.50 -11.14
N TYR A 157 22.30 -65.52 -9.84
CA TYR A 157 21.53 -64.83 -8.80
C TYR A 157 21.65 -63.30 -8.96
N GLU A 158 22.88 -62.79 -9.11
CA GLU A 158 23.13 -61.37 -9.29
C GLU A 158 22.40 -60.79 -10.55
N THR A 159 22.39 -61.55 -11.64
CA THR A 159 21.68 -61.19 -12.87
C THR A 159 20.14 -61.17 -12.64
N ALA A 160 19.63 -62.15 -11.93
CA ALA A 160 18.20 -62.21 -11.61
C ALA A 160 17.78 -61.13 -10.63
N GLU A 161 18.63 -60.79 -9.65
CA GLU A 161 18.41 -59.66 -8.71
C GLU A 161 18.41 -58.31 -9.46
N ALA A 162 19.32 -58.10 -10.40
CA ALA A 162 19.32 -56.91 -11.27
C ALA A 162 18.03 -56.81 -12.13
N SER A 163 17.52 -57.95 -12.62
CA SER A 163 16.24 -58.01 -13.37
C SER A 163 15.03 -57.63 -12.50
N VAL A 164 15.01 -58.02 -11.23
CA VAL A 164 13.98 -57.58 -10.26
C VAL A 164 14.04 -56.09 -10.05
N ALA A 165 15.22 -55.53 -9.84
CA ALA A 165 15.38 -54.09 -9.67
C ALA A 165 14.89 -53.31 -10.90
N MET A 166 15.17 -53.79 -12.11
CA MET A 166 14.70 -53.16 -13.35
C MET A 166 13.16 -53.23 -13.48
N SER A 167 12.54 -54.41 -13.30
CA SER A 167 11.09 -54.55 -13.39
C SER A 167 10.32 -53.86 -12.24
N SER A 168 10.95 -53.69 -11.07
CA SER A 168 10.42 -52.86 -10.00
C SER A 168 10.37 -51.39 -10.42
N ALA A 169 11.45 -50.84 -11.02
CA ALA A 169 11.48 -49.47 -11.53
C ALA A 169 10.45 -49.25 -12.67
N ASP A 170 10.25 -50.26 -13.55
CA ASP A 170 9.24 -50.20 -14.60
C ASP A 170 7.79 -50.18 -14.02
N LEU A 171 7.54 -50.93 -12.93
CA LEU A 171 6.27 -50.89 -12.21
C LEU A 171 6.05 -49.51 -11.57
N ASP A 172 7.03 -48.96 -10.86
CA ASP A 172 6.95 -47.65 -10.23
C ASP A 172 6.62 -46.57 -11.25
N GLN A 173 7.27 -46.63 -12.42
CA GLN A 173 6.97 -45.70 -13.52
C GLN A 173 5.52 -45.83 -14.03
N ALA A 174 5.01 -47.06 -14.22
CA ALA A 174 3.66 -47.28 -14.68
C ALA A 174 2.61 -46.86 -13.64
N GLU A 175 2.84 -47.09 -12.36
CA GLU A 175 1.98 -46.65 -11.26
C GLU A 175 1.97 -45.12 -11.10
N LEU A 176 3.10 -44.45 -11.30
CA LEU A 176 3.21 -42.99 -11.34
C LEU A 176 2.37 -42.39 -12.48
N GLU A 177 2.46 -42.96 -13.69
CA GLU A 177 1.65 -42.54 -14.83
C GLU A 177 0.14 -42.77 -14.58
N LEU A 178 -0.23 -43.87 -13.99
CA LEU A 178 -1.61 -44.16 -13.56
C LEU A 178 -2.07 -43.15 -12.50
N GLY A 179 -1.20 -42.80 -11.56
CA GLY A 179 -1.47 -41.79 -10.54
C GLY A 179 -1.76 -40.41 -11.15
N TYR A 180 -1.09 -40.03 -12.22
CA TYR A 180 -1.31 -38.76 -12.93
C TYR A 180 -2.64 -38.66 -13.67
N THR A 181 -3.35 -39.79 -13.89
CA THR A 181 -4.71 -39.76 -14.44
C THR A 181 -5.74 -39.19 -13.47
N ILE A 182 -5.45 -39.20 -12.17
CA ILE A 182 -6.28 -38.58 -11.13
C ILE A 182 -5.69 -37.22 -10.79
N VAL A 183 -6.24 -36.17 -11.41
CA VAL A 183 -5.75 -34.81 -11.24
C VAL A 183 -6.31 -34.24 -9.95
N ARG A 184 -5.39 -33.82 -9.05
CA ARG A 184 -5.72 -33.29 -7.72
C ARG A 184 -5.32 -31.82 -7.57
N SER A 185 -5.99 -31.12 -6.66
CA SER A 185 -5.62 -29.76 -6.32
C SER A 185 -4.26 -29.71 -5.60
N PRO A 186 -3.29 -28.92 -6.08
CA PRO A 186 -2.00 -28.78 -5.42
C PRO A 186 -2.07 -27.92 -4.13
N LEU A 187 -3.11 -27.07 -4.00
CA LEU A 187 -3.33 -26.19 -2.86
C LEU A 187 -4.82 -26.08 -2.52
N ALA A 188 -5.13 -25.55 -1.35
CA ALA A 188 -6.48 -25.18 -0.96
C ALA A 188 -6.77 -23.76 -1.48
N GLY A 189 -7.93 -23.56 -2.11
CA GLY A 189 -8.29 -22.26 -2.70
C GLY A 189 -9.55 -22.33 -3.55
N HIS A 190 -9.86 -21.27 -4.27
CA HIS A 190 -11.00 -21.25 -5.22
C HIS A 190 -10.54 -21.71 -6.58
N ILE A 191 -11.30 -22.64 -7.14
CA ILE A 191 -11.07 -23.13 -8.50
C ILE A 191 -11.82 -22.24 -9.49
N SER A 192 -11.17 -21.92 -10.61
CA SER A 192 -11.76 -21.20 -11.73
C SER A 192 -12.76 -22.07 -12.51
N GLU A 193 -13.28 -21.51 -13.60
CA GLU A 193 -13.94 -22.29 -14.65
C GLU A 193 -12.97 -23.31 -15.26
N ARG A 194 -13.53 -24.37 -15.84
CA ARG A 194 -12.75 -25.36 -16.64
C ARG A 194 -12.32 -24.74 -17.97
N HIS A 195 -11.13 -25.08 -18.41
CA HIS A 195 -10.60 -24.66 -19.71
C HIS A 195 -10.86 -25.73 -20.82
N VAL A 196 -11.33 -26.92 -20.44
CA VAL A 196 -11.60 -28.04 -21.34
C VAL A 196 -12.89 -28.76 -20.95
N ASP A 197 -13.64 -29.23 -21.93
CA ASP A 197 -14.87 -29.98 -21.71
C ASP A 197 -14.61 -31.48 -21.52
N LEU A 198 -15.56 -32.17 -20.84
CA LEU A 198 -15.56 -33.62 -20.72
C LEU A 198 -15.59 -34.28 -22.11
N GLY A 199 -14.89 -35.37 -22.27
CA GLY A 199 -14.70 -36.05 -23.55
C GLY A 199 -13.62 -35.46 -24.45
N THR A 200 -12.95 -34.38 -24.04
CA THR A 200 -11.82 -33.81 -24.77
C THR A 200 -10.55 -34.58 -24.50
N LEU A 201 -9.73 -34.78 -25.53
CA LEU A 201 -8.37 -35.32 -25.40
C LEU A 201 -7.48 -34.25 -24.78
N VAL A 202 -6.90 -34.53 -23.61
CA VAL A 202 -5.99 -33.67 -22.87
C VAL A 202 -4.61 -34.33 -22.77
N GLY A 203 -3.56 -33.50 -22.51
CA GLY A 203 -2.22 -34.05 -22.36
C GLY A 203 -1.12 -32.99 -22.48
N PRO A 204 0.14 -33.35 -22.19
CA PRO A 204 1.27 -32.44 -22.24
C PRO A 204 1.52 -31.78 -23.59
N SER A 205 1.24 -32.50 -24.67
CA SER A 205 1.49 -32.07 -26.05
C SER A 205 0.34 -31.23 -26.68
N GLY A 206 -0.76 -31.04 -25.94
CA GLY A 206 -1.97 -30.38 -26.47
C GLY A 206 -2.66 -29.50 -25.43
N LYS A 207 -3.96 -29.72 -25.21
CA LYS A 207 -4.74 -29.01 -24.20
C LYS A 207 -4.37 -29.51 -22.79
N SER A 208 -3.35 -28.90 -22.18
CA SER A 208 -2.86 -29.34 -20.87
C SER A 208 -3.51 -28.57 -19.71
N LEU A 209 -3.86 -27.30 -19.87
CA LEU A 209 -4.50 -26.51 -18.85
C LEU A 209 -5.96 -26.94 -18.65
N LEU A 210 -6.28 -27.40 -17.46
CA LEU A 210 -7.61 -27.91 -17.10
C LEU A 210 -8.41 -26.87 -16.30
N ALA A 211 -7.81 -26.30 -15.28
CA ALA A 211 -8.39 -25.27 -14.43
C ALA A 211 -7.28 -24.50 -13.73
N THR A 212 -7.67 -23.46 -12.98
CA THR A 212 -6.75 -22.70 -12.13
C THR A 212 -7.25 -22.70 -10.70
N VAL A 213 -6.37 -22.85 -9.72
CA VAL A 213 -6.71 -22.73 -8.30
C VAL A 213 -6.01 -21.52 -7.73
N VAL A 214 -6.79 -20.65 -7.09
CA VAL A 214 -6.36 -19.35 -6.57
C VAL A 214 -6.55 -19.32 -5.06
N LYS A 215 -5.48 -19.07 -4.32
CA LYS A 215 -5.54 -18.79 -2.89
C LYS A 215 -5.70 -17.30 -2.67
N SER A 216 -6.84 -16.87 -2.13
CA SER A 216 -7.24 -15.47 -1.98
C SER A 216 -7.78 -15.11 -0.59
N ASP A 217 -7.62 -15.99 0.42
CA ASP A 217 -7.87 -15.71 1.84
C ASP A 217 -6.91 -14.66 2.41
N THR A 218 -5.74 -14.59 1.82
CA THR A 218 -4.75 -13.53 1.94
C THR A 218 -4.38 -13.09 0.54
N VAL A 219 -4.25 -11.80 0.29
CA VAL A 219 -3.85 -11.25 -1.00
C VAL A 219 -2.60 -10.41 -0.86
N LEU A 220 -1.90 -10.25 -1.95
CA LEU A 220 -0.74 -9.39 -2.08
C LEU A 220 -1.16 -8.12 -2.82
N VAL A 221 -0.70 -6.98 -2.37
CA VAL A 221 -0.93 -5.70 -3.04
C VAL A 221 0.42 -5.13 -3.45
N ASP A 222 0.67 -5.14 -4.75
CA ASP A 222 1.87 -4.57 -5.32
C ASP A 222 1.61 -3.10 -5.68
N PHE A 223 2.50 -2.20 -5.27
CA PHE A 223 2.45 -0.78 -5.61
C PHE A 223 3.86 -0.22 -5.82
N SER A 224 3.96 0.90 -6.55
CA SER A 224 5.24 1.53 -6.84
C SER A 224 5.47 2.72 -5.94
N MET A 225 6.63 2.76 -5.27
CA MET A 225 7.08 3.83 -4.39
C MET A 225 8.22 4.59 -5.04
N THR A 226 8.27 5.92 -4.86
CA THR A 226 9.38 6.72 -5.37
C THR A 226 10.64 6.57 -4.51
N ALA A 227 11.81 6.71 -5.13
CA ALA A 227 13.09 6.71 -4.40
C ALA A 227 13.15 7.84 -3.36
N LEU A 228 12.48 8.98 -3.62
CA LEU A 228 12.41 10.10 -2.69
C LEU A 228 11.62 9.74 -1.41
N ASP A 229 10.45 9.11 -1.56
CA ASP A 229 9.64 8.71 -0.41
C ASP A 229 10.36 7.64 0.43
N TYR A 230 11.08 6.74 -0.25
CA TYR A 230 11.93 5.76 0.44
C TYR A 230 13.05 6.42 1.24
N LEU A 231 13.75 7.41 0.68
CA LEU A 231 14.81 8.13 1.41
C LEU A 231 14.23 8.86 2.62
N LYS A 232 13.09 9.56 2.46
CA LYS A 232 12.39 10.21 3.57
C LYS A 232 12.00 9.22 4.67
N SER A 233 11.46 8.04 4.31
CA SER A 233 11.12 7.01 5.29
C SER A 233 12.36 6.43 5.97
N LYS A 234 13.47 6.26 5.23
CA LYS A 234 14.73 5.76 5.76
C LYS A 234 15.45 6.73 6.69
N GLU A 235 15.40 8.04 6.43
CA GLU A 235 15.88 9.09 7.36
C GLU A 235 15.20 8.98 8.73
N ARG A 236 13.98 8.45 8.78
CA ARG A 236 13.21 8.16 9.98
C ARG A 236 13.39 6.73 10.51
N ASN A 237 14.38 5.99 9.99
CA ASN A 237 14.65 4.59 10.31
C ASN A 237 13.48 3.63 10.04
N VAL A 238 12.55 3.92 9.14
CA VAL A 238 11.49 3.00 8.75
C VAL A 238 12.05 1.93 7.83
N ASN A 239 12.05 0.69 8.27
CA ASN A 239 12.47 -0.46 7.48
C ASN A 239 11.25 -1.09 6.82
N LEU A 240 11.06 -0.86 5.51
CA LEU A 240 10.02 -1.52 4.74
C LEU A 240 10.34 -3.01 4.59
N GLY A 241 9.37 -3.87 4.86
CA GLY A 241 9.52 -5.33 4.75
C GLY A 241 10.16 -6.04 5.95
N GLN A 242 10.47 -5.32 7.03
CA GLN A 242 10.98 -5.92 8.29
C GLN A 242 10.16 -5.44 9.48
N LYS A 243 9.76 -6.36 10.36
CA LYS A 243 9.15 -6.00 11.63
C LYS A 243 10.20 -5.37 12.54
N ASP A 244 9.97 -4.14 12.95
CA ASP A 244 10.79 -3.44 13.92
C ASP A 244 10.15 -3.55 15.31
N SER A 245 10.72 -4.40 16.17
CA SER A 245 10.22 -4.62 17.54
C SER A 245 10.54 -3.47 18.49
N THR A 246 11.34 -2.49 18.06
CA THR A 246 11.74 -1.34 18.89
C THR A 246 10.74 -0.19 18.82
N ARG A 247 9.75 -0.25 17.94
CA ARG A 247 8.76 0.80 17.70
C ARG A 247 7.39 0.43 18.22
N SER A 248 6.65 1.45 18.66
CA SER A 248 5.24 1.36 19.04
C SER A 248 4.31 1.14 17.85
N TRP A 249 4.75 1.43 16.63
CA TRP A 249 3.98 1.33 15.40
C TRP A 249 4.74 0.59 14.30
N GLN A 250 4.01 0.07 13.31
CA GLN A 250 4.54 -0.63 12.14
C GLN A 250 4.09 0.06 10.85
N PRO A 251 4.83 -0.04 9.73
CA PRO A 251 4.43 0.50 8.44
C PRO A 251 3.20 -0.26 7.90
N ASN A 252 2.04 0.11 8.41
CA ASN A 252 0.76 -0.46 8.04
C ASN A 252 0.33 0.05 6.67
N VAL A 253 -0.32 -0.84 5.93
CA VAL A 253 -0.97 -0.52 4.66
C VAL A 253 -2.48 -0.54 4.85
N SER A 254 -3.12 0.54 4.49
CA SER A 254 -4.59 0.65 4.39
C SER A 254 -4.98 0.76 2.92
N ILE A 255 -6.12 0.19 2.56
CA ILE A 255 -6.62 0.19 1.19
C ILE A 255 -7.94 0.94 1.12
N THR A 256 -8.10 1.75 0.09
CA THR A 256 -9.37 2.32 -0.32
C THR A 256 -9.80 1.66 -1.63
N LEU A 257 -10.99 1.09 -1.64
CA LEU A 257 -11.57 0.40 -2.78
C LEU A 257 -11.98 1.39 -3.90
N ALA A 258 -12.36 0.87 -5.05
CA ALA A 258 -12.75 1.69 -6.21
C ALA A 258 -14.00 2.55 -5.97
N ASP A 259 -14.88 2.15 -5.06
CA ASP A 259 -16.07 2.89 -4.62
C ASP A 259 -15.78 3.94 -3.53
N ASN A 260 -14.49 4.16 -3.19
CA ASN A 260 -14.00 4.99 -2.10
C ASN A 260 -14.29 4.47 -0.67
N THR A 261 -14.77 3.26 -0.51
CA THR A 261 -14.88 2.63 0.82
C THR A 261 -13.51 2.23 1.35
N ILE A 262 -13.31 2.38 2.65
CA ILE A 262 -12.07 1.98 3.32
C ILE A 262 -12.16 0.49 3.63
N TYR A 263 -11.16 -0.27 3.20
CA TYR A 263 -11.06 -1.69 3.52
C TYR A 263 -10.79 -1.89 5.03
N PRO A 264 -11.56 -2.75 5.72
CA PRO A 264 -11.54 -2.82 7.19
C PRO A 264 -10.25 -3.42 7.78
N TYR A 265 -9.50 -4.19 6.99
CA TYR A 265 -8.28 -4.84 7.45
C TYR A 265 -7.04 -4.07 7.02
N LYS A 266 -6.06 -3.95 7.91
CA LYS A 266 -4.75 -3.38 7.60
C LYS A 266 -3.78 -4.50 7.22
N GLY A 267 -2.94 -4.24 6.23
CA GLY A 267 -1.84 -5.11 5.84
C GLY A 267 -0.49 -4.62 6.34
N LEU A 268 0.52 -5.41 6.08
CA LEU A 268 1.92 -5.08 6.37
C LEU A 268 2.74 -5.22 5.10
N VAL A 269 3.72 -4.35 4.93
CA VAL A 269 4.73 -4.49 3.88
C VAL A 269 5.56 -5.73 4.19
N ASP A 270 5.58 -6.70 3.28
CA ASP A 270 6.35 -7.93 3.38
C ASP A 270 7.58 -7.95 2.46
N PHE A 271 7.58 -7.13 1.41
CA PHE A 271 8.65 -7.07 0.44
C PHE A 271 8.80 -5.66 -0.15
N ALA A 272 10.04 -5.24 -0.34
CA ALA A 272 10.41 -4.05 -1.10
C ALA A 272 11.55 -4.41 -2.05
N GLU A 273 11.40 -4.10 -3.33
CA GLU A 273 12.41 -4.34 -4.36
C GLU A 273 13.71 -3.59 -4.02
N PRO A 274 14.87 -4.26 -4.01
CA PRO A 274 16.15 -3.60 -3.69
C PRO A 274 16.68 -2.71 -4.81
N GLN A 275 16.05 -2.73 -5.98
CA GLN A 275 16.48 -2.00 -7.16
C GLN A 275 15.40 -1.03 -7.63
N VAL A 276 15.82 0.19 -7.97
CA VAL A 276 14.97 1.21 -8.58
C VAL A 276 14.95 1.03 -10.10
N ASP A 277 13.77 1.04 -10.72
CA ASP A 277 13.65 1.10 -12.19
C ASP A 277 14.14 2.47 -12.69
N PRO A 278 15.23 2.51 -13.49
CA PRO A 278 15.84 3.76 -13.93
C PRO A 278 14.94 4.58 -14.88
N ARG A 279 13.91 3.99 -15.48
CA ARG A 279 12.98 4.67 -16.39
C ARG A 279 11.91 5.45 -15.64
N THR A 280 11.48 4.94 -14.49
CA THR A 280 10.38 5.51 -13.71
C THR A 280 10.85 6.20 -12.44
N GLY A 281 12.06 5.89 -11.95
CA GLY A 281 12.56 6.37 -10.66
C GLY A 281 11.82 5.76 -9.46
N THR A 282 11.09 4.66 -9.68
CA THR A 282 10.30 3.97 -8.65
C THR A 282 10.79 2.54 -8.45
N PHE A 283 10.42 1.93 -7.36
CA PHE A 283 10.63 0.51 -7.09
C PHE A 283 9.33 -0.12 -6.57
N SER A 284 9.21 -1.43 -6.73
CA SER A 284 8.03 -2.17 -6.32
C SER A 284 8.06 -2.44 -4.82
N VAL A 285 6.94 -2.19 -4.18
CA VAL A 285 6.67 -2.55 -2.78
C VAL A 285 5.46 -3.45 -2.75
N ARG A 286 5.50 -4.48 -1.91
CA ARG A 286 4.42 -5.44 -1.75
C ARG A 286 3.95 -5.45 -0.30
N ALA A 287 2.65 -5.45 -0.14
CA ALA A 287 2.01 -5.64 1.15
C ALA A 287 1.15 -6.91 1.15
N GLU A 288 1.22 -7.65 2.25
CA GLU A 288 0.34 -8.77 2.53
C GLU A 288 -0.91 -8.26 3.26
N MET A 289 -2.09 -8.57 2.71
CA MET A 289 -3.39 -8.11 3.20
C MET A 289 -4.28 -9.31 3.56
N PRO A 290 -4.81 -9.42 4.79
CA PRO A 290 -5.86 -10.38 5.10
C PRO A 290 -7.10 -10.14 4.24
N ASN A 291 -7.72 -11.20 3.74
CA ASN A 291 -8.91 -11.11 2.88
C ASN A 291 -9.95 -12.19 3.22
N PRO A 292 -10.42 -12.28 4.49
CA PRO A 292 -11.31 -13.34 4.93
C PRO A 292 -12.66 -13.30 4.21
N GLU A 293 -13.17 -12.11 3.90
CA GLU A 293 -14.45 -11.91 3.20
C GLU A 293 -14.32 -11.91 1.67
N ARG A 294 -13.08 -11.99 1.15
CA ARG A 294 -12.75 -12.03 -0.29
C ARG A 294 -13.25 -10.84 -1.10
N ILE A 295 -13.35 -9.69 -0.46
CA ILE A 295 -13.71 -8.42 -1.11
C ILE A 295 -12.63 -8.02 -2.12
N LEU A 296 -11.35 -8.27 -1.77
CA LEU A 296 -10.22 -7.98 -2.65
C LEU A 296 -10.06 -9.12 -3.66
N LEU A 297 -10.41 -8.84 -4.91
CA LEU A 297 -10.24 -9.80 -6.01
C LEU A 297 -8.91 -9.57 -6.72
N PRO A 298 -8.14 -10.65 -7.00
CA PRO A 298 -6.92 -10.54 -7.80
C PRO A 298 -7.18 -9.86 -9.14
N GLY A 299 -6.35 -8.89 -9.49
CA GLY A 299 -6.51 -8.07 -10.68
C GLY A 299 -7.09 -6.67 -10.44
N GLN A 300 -7.74 -6.42 -9.32
CA GLN A 300 -8.29 -5.11 -8.96
C GLN A 300 -7.19 -4.07 -8.72
N PHE A 301 -7.49 -2.81 -9.07
CA PHE A 301 -6.71 -1.66 -8.65
C PHE A 301 -7.31 -1.03 -7.40
N THR A 302 -6.46 -0.58 -6.50
CA THR A 302 -6.83 0.02 -5.22
C THR A 302 -5.97 1.25 -4.94
N LYS A 303 -6.48 2.18 -4.12
CA LYS A 303 -5.63 3.23 -3.55
C LYS A 303 -5.00 2.69 -2.27
N VAL A 304 -3.69 2.75 -2.20
CA VAL A 304 -2.88 2.27 -1.09
C VAL A 304 -2.42 3.47 -0.27
N LYS A 305 -2.68 3.44 1.04
CA LYS A 305 -2.11 4.38 2.01
C LYS A 305 -1.12 3.61 2.88
N LEU A 306 0.16 3.94 2.72
CA LEU A 306 1.25 3.38 3.52
C LEU A 306 1.63 4.35 4.62
N LEU A 307 1.61 3.90 5.87
CA LEU A 307 2.12 4.68 7.00
C LEU A 307 3.64 4.77 6.92
N LEU A 308 4.15 5.98 6.66
CA LEU A 308 5.58 6.25 6.47
C LEU A 308 6.27 6.75 7.72
N ASP A 309 5.56 7.49 8.59
CA ASP A 309 6.10 8.06 9.82
C ASP A 309 4.98 8.39 10.81
N VAL A 310 5.32 8.41 12.10
CA VAL A 310 4.46 8.92 13.17
C VAL A 310 5.26 9.97 13.93
N ARG A 311 4.77 11.22 13.91
CA ARG A 311 5.36 12.34 14.65
C ARG A 311 4.66 12.47 15.98
N GLU A 312 5.21 11.87 17.01
CA GLU A 312 4.68 12.01 18.36
C GLU A 312 4.88 13.45 18.87
N LYS A 313 3.84 14.05 19.44
CA LYS A 313 3.82 15.41 20.01
C LYS A 313 4.34 16.50 19.07
N ALA A 314 3.98 16.38 17.78
CA ALA A 314 4.32 17.38 16.79
C ALA A 314 3.57 18.69 17.07
N THR A 315 4.25 19.84 16.97
CA THR A 315 3.58 21.14 17.00
C THR A 315 2.84 21.35 15.68
N VAL A 316 1.52 21.51 15.75
CA VAL A 316 0.66 21.65 14.57
C VAL A 316 -0.08 22.98 14.58
N VAL A 317 -0.24 23.55 13.39
CA VAL A 317 -0.96 24.81 13.17
C VAL A 317 -1.92 24.67 11.98
N PRO A 318 -3.05 25.37 11.98
CA PRO A 318 -3.92 25.44 10.81
C PRO A 318 -3.17 25.98 9.59
N LEU A 319 -3.29 25.35 8.43
CA LEU A 319 -2.60 25.76 7.20
C LEU A 319 -2.91 27.24 6.85
N LYS A 320 -4.12 27.70 7.12
CA LYS A 320 -4.55 29.09 6.91
C LYS A 320 -3.76 30.13 7.73
N SER A 321 -3.05 29.75 8.79
CA SER A 321 -2.22 30.67 9.61
C SER A 321 -0.84 30.89 9.02
N VAL A 322 -0.43 30.09 8.04
CA VAL A 322 0.91 30.11 7.43
C VAL A 322 0.95 31.06 6.25
N ILE A 323 1.94 31.92 6.22
CA ILE A 323 2.21 32.88 5.15
C ILE A 323 3.44 32.41 4.39
N ILE A 324 3.26 32.08 3.12
CA ILE A 324 4.36 31.67 2.25
C ILE A 324 4.77 32.85 1.38
N GLU A 325 6.03 33.28 1.48
CA GLU A 325 6.60 34.38 0.71
C GLU A 325 7.96 33.99 0.08
N LYS A 326 8.50 34.90 -0.75
CA LYS A 326 9.86 34.74 -1.27
C LYS A 326 10.87 34.73 -0.11
N GLY A 327 11.30 33.59 0.33
CA GLY A 327 12.26 33.44 1.43
C GLY A 327 11.82 32.46 2.51
N GLY A 328 10.62 31.92 2.44
CA GLY A 328 10.16 30.84 3.31
C GLY A 328 8.76 31.01 3.87
N ALA A 329 8.46 30.26 4.91
CA ALA A 329 7.18 30.27 5.59
C ALA A 329 7.28 31.09 6.88
N TYR A 330 6.24 31.86 7.15
CA TYR A 330 6.16 32.77 8.31
C TYR A 330 4.81 32.60 8.99
N ILE A 331 4.80 32.90 10.29
CA ILE A 331 3.60 32.96 11.11
C ILE A 331 3.63 34.20 12.01
N TYR A 332 2.46 34.76 12.33
CA TYR A 332 2.38 35.79 13.36
C TYR A 332 2.07 35.15 14.71
N VAL A 333 2.97 35.36 15.66
CA VAL A 333 2.84 34.91 17.05
C VAL A 333 2.44 36.10 17.91
N MET A 334 1.46 35.93 18.77
CA MET A 334 1.03 36.98 19.69
C MET A 334 1.89 36.93 20.96
N ARG A 335 2.42 38.09 21.33
CA ARG A 335 3.15 38.29 22.59
C ARG A 335 2.19 38.67 23.73
N LYS A 336 2.62 38.50 24.97
CA LYS A 336 1.85 38.82 26.19
C LYS A 336 1.41 40.26 26.29
N ASP A 337 2.07 41.17 25.58
CA ASP A 337 1.75 42.60 25.52
C ASP A 337 0.75 42.97 24.42
N SER A 338 0.10 42.01 23.80
CA SER A 338 -0.82 42.13 22.67
C SER A 338 -0.16 42.69 21.41
N THR A 339 1.14 42.56 21.25
CA THR A 339 1.85 42.84 20.00
C THR A 339 2.06 41.54 19.22
N VAL A 340 2.13 41.64 17.89
CA VAL A 340 2.40 40.52 17.02
C VAL A 340 3.84 40.51 16.53
N GLU A 341 4.46 39.33 16.57
CA GLU A 341 5.78 39.07 16.01
C GLU A 341 5.66 38.22 14.78
N ARG A 342 6.26 38.62 13.68
CA ARG A 342 6.42 37.78 12.51
C ARG A 342 7.63 36.90 12.68
N ARG A 343 7.41 35.56 12.71
CA ARG A 343 8.45 34.60 12.97
C ARG A 343 8.58 33.64 11.76
N PHE A 344 9.82 33.35 11.38
CA PHE A 344 10.15 32.34 10.41
C PHE A 344 9.91 30.96 11.00
N ILE A 345 9.29 30.05 10.22
CA ILE A 345 9.03 28.66 10.61
C ILE A 345 9.50 27.71 9.52
N GLU A 346 9.99 26.55 9.93
CA GLU A 346 10.24 25.42 9.03
C GLU A 346 9.02 24.51 9.03
N LEU A 347 8.43 24.33 7.84
CA LEU A 347 7.25 23.50 7.67
C LEU A 347 7.65 22.03 7.48
N GLY A 348 6.94 21.17 8.15
CA GLY A 348 6.92 19.73 7.94
C GLY A 348 5.76 19.31 7.01
N PRO A 349 5.34 18.04 7.09
CA PRO A 349 4.24 17.53 6.30
C PRO A 349 2.89 18.15 6.66
N GLU A 350 2.04 18.28 5.64
CA GLU A 350 0.66 18.73 5.78
C GLU A 350 -0.27 17.52 6.02
N PHE A 351 -1.27 17.70 6.88
CA PHE A 351 -2.32 16.71 7.10
C PHE A 351 -3.64 17.38 7.50
N GLN A 352 -4.77 16.91 7.04
CA GLN A 352 -6.12 17.34 7.42
C GLN A 352 -6.31 18.88 7.55
N ASN A 353 -5.80 19.65 6.59
CA ASN A 353 -5.84 21.13 6.61
C ASN A 353 -5.01 21.80 7.73
N GLN A 354 -4.08 21.05 8.31
CA GLN A 354 -3.06 21.51 9.26
C GLN A 354 -1.67 21.22 8.71
N VAL A 355 -0.65 21.82 9.30
CA VAL A 355 0.75 21.57 8.95
C VAL A 355 1.59 21.43 10.21
N VAL A 356 2.52 20.49 10.19
CA VAL A 356 3.52 20.33 11.24
C VAL A 356 4.53 21.47 11.14
N VAL A 357 4.87 22.08 12.27
CA VAL A 357 5.98 23.05 12.37
C VAL A 357 7.18 22.34 12.98
N GLU A 358 8.23 22.16 12.18
CA GLU A 358 9.45 21.46 12.63
C GLU A 358 10.33 22.36 13.50
N ARG A 359 10.39 23.66 13.16
CA ARG A 359 11.17 24.65 13.92
C ARG A 359 10.53 26.04 13.86
N GLY A 360 10.79 26.83 14.88
CA GLY A 360 10.41 28.25 14.92
C GLY A 360 9.16 28.57 15.72
N LEU A 361 8.43 27.56 16.24
CA LEU A 361 7.25 27.74 17.08
C LEU A 361 7.28 26.78 18.25
N ALA A 362 6.97 27.27 19.44
CA ALA A 362 6.80 26.43 20.62
C ALA A 362 5.33 25.99 20.77
N PRO A 363 5.10 24.84 21.42
CA PRO A 363 3.75 24.43 21.79
C PRO A 363 3.04 25.48 22.64
N GLU A 364 1.73 25.59 22.51
CA GLU A 364 0.87 26.50 23.28
C GLU A 364 1.12 28.00 23.02
N GLU A 365 1.96 28.37 22.06
CA GLU A 365 2.07 29.77 21.65
C GLU A 365 0.82 30.21 20.86
N ASP A 366 0.28 31.37 21.21
CA ASP A 366 -0.86 31.97 20.50
C ASP A 366 -0.46 32.46 19.12
N ILE A 367 -1.08 31.92 18.08
CA ILE A 367 -0.83 32.29 16.69
C ILE A 367 -2.03 32.97 16.07
N VAL A 368 -1.79 33.87 15.14
CA VAL A 368 -2.84 34.56 14.39
C VAL A 368 -3.31 33.66 13.26
N ILE A 369 -4.58 33.28 13.28
CA ILE A 369 -5.20 32.43 12.27
C ILE A 369 -5.98 33.20 11.20
N GLU A 370 -6.44 34.44 11.53
CA GLU A 370 -7.17 35.29 10.59
C GLU A 370 -6.83 36.78 10.82
N GLY A 371 -6.86 37.60 9.76
CA GLY A 371 -6.62 39.02 9.80
C GLY A 371 -5.15 39.44 9.64
N TYR A 372 -4.24 38.52 9.39
CA TYR A 372 -2.79 38.75 9.29
C TYR A 372 -2.35 39.68 8.15
N HIS A 373 -3.13 39.78 7.05
CA HIS A 373 -2.80 40.63 5.89
C HIS A 373 -2.80 42.15 6.21
N LYS A 374 -3.30 42.55 7.37
CA LYS A 374 -3.28 43.93 7.85
C LYS A 374 -2.18 44.21 8.88
N LEU A 375 -1.37 43.18 9.19
CA LEU A 375 -0.40 43.26 10.26
C LEU A 375 1.00 43.62 9.76
N ASN A 376 1.69 44.42 10.59
CA ASN A 376 3.13 44.59 10.49
C ASN A 376 3.79 44.12 11.80
N PRO A 377 5.02 43.63 11.74
CA PRO A 377 5.76 43.20 12.94
C PRO A 377 5.78 44.29 14.02
N GLY A 378 5.50 43.93 15.28
CA GLY A 378 5.46 44.88 16.42
C GLY A 378 4.13 45.63 16.58
N MET A 379 3.13 45.41 15.75
CA MET A 379 1.84 46.09 15.81
C MET A 379 0.99 45.53 16.96
N LYS A 380 0.30 46.43 17.70
CA LYS A 380 -0.71 46.03 18.68
C LYS A 380 -1.99 45.61 17.98
N VAL A 381 -2.60 44.53 18.44
CA VAL A 381 -3.82 43.96 17.88
C VAL A 381 -4.90 43.85 18.95
N LYS A 382 -6.16 43.80 18.48
CA LYS A 382 -7.31 43.44 19.30
C LYS A 382 -7.71 42.03 18.98
N VAL A 383 -7.73 41.18 19.99
CA VAL A 383 -8.14 39.75 19.82
C VAL A 383 -9.67 39.70 19.72
N SER A 384 -10.14 39.04 18.69
CA SER A 384 -11.53 38.51 18.61
C SER A 384 -11.48 37.05 18.98
N PRO A 385 -12.45 36.52 19.78
CA PRO A 385 -12.53 35.09 19.97
C PRO A 385 -12.68 34.42 18.60
N ALA A 386 -11.88 33.35 18.34
CA ALA A 386 -12.05 32.55 17.15
C ALA A 386 -13.46 32.01 17.10
N VAL A 387 -14.14 32.18 15.98
CA VAL A 387 -15.36 31.43 15.71
C VAL A 387 -14.91 29.99 15.49
N GLU A 388 -15.15 29.11 16.45
CA GLU A 388 -15.02 27.66 16.25
C GLU A 388 -15.93 27.30 15.07
N ASP A 389 -15.31 26.87 13.96
CA ASP A 389 -16.07 26.18 12.92
C ASP A 389 -16.73 24.96 13.58
N LYS A 390 -18.02 25.06 13.83
CA LYS A 390 -18.83 23.92 14.25
C LYS A 390 -18.57 22.81 13.25
N LYS A 391 -17.94 21.71 13.72
CA LYS A 391 -17.97 20.42 13.05
C LYS A 391 -19.41 20.20 12.64
N THR A 392 -19.67 20.22 11.35
CA THR A 392 -20.90 19.69 10.77
C THR A 392 -20.86 18.19 11.03
N GLU A 393 -21.45 17.77 12.16
CA GLU A 393 -21.90 16.40 12.34
C GLU A 393 -23.05 16.21 11.32
N GLU A 394 -22.70 15.75 10.13
CA GLU A 394 -23.64 15.09 9.24
C GLU A 394 -24.11 13.81 9.96
N LYS A 395 -25.21 13.95 10.68
CA LYS A 395 -26.01 12.82 11.09
C LYS A 395 -26.57 12.21 9.81
N ASP A 396 -25.97 11.14 9.38
CA ASP A 396 -26.63 10.16 8.51
C ASP A 396 -27.86 9.62 9.25
N THR A 397 -28.99 10.27 9.00
CA THR A 397 -30.30 9.71 9.31
C THR A 397 -30.78 9.04 8.03
N ILE A 398 -30.46 7.77 7.88
CA ILE A 398 -31.12 6.91 6.91
C ILE A 398 -32.43 6.46 7.53
N GLY A 399 -33.55 6.93 6.91
CA GLY A 399 -34.88 6.34 7.05
C GLY A 399 -35.08 5.22 6.02
#